data_547b4e16b1a0486f144b2b721d22eed8
#
_entry.id   547b4e16b1a0486f144b2b721d22eed8
#
_cell.length_a   1.000
_cell.length_b   1.000
_cell.length_c   1.000
_cell.angle_alpha   90.00
_cell.angle_beta   90.00
_cell.angle_gamma   90.00
#
_symmetry.space_group_name_H-M   'P 1'
#
loop_
_entity.id
_entity.type
_entity.pdbx_description
1 polymer ?
#
loop_
_entity_poly.entity_id
_entity_poly.type
_entity_poly.pdbx_seq_one_letter_code
_entity_poly.pdbx_strand_id
1 'polypeptide(L)'
;MTARTPLPSTLAAGAFTTAELHAAGLPWRRTLAADLARICRGVHTAGIPDPCAPDGAAALVRLTGGVVSHVSAALWHGLPLPPRLARPAGLHLTFDRSARTHRTDLDGVVSHRVRLPSDHVLELPDGQRVTTAARTWFDLAGMLRPHEVDWLIADGDHLVRPPWTPTGRADPVATVSELSEVLARCRGRPGVRLARAALAEVRVGADSPPETFLRLALIRAGLPEPELQVAVDPADPASPVVDLGYRGRAWPSSTTAPATARLSSRRGTPVGTRTASNGNGRPCAAPGRTSALGSGGS
;
A
#
# COMPACT_ATOMS: atom_id res chain seq x y z
N MET A 1 -44.29 16.19 14.72
CA MET A 1 -42.98 15.65 14.23
C MET A 1 -42.04 15.65 15.42
N THR A 2 -41.71 14.49 15.95
CA THR A 2 -40.79 14.37 17.10
C THR A 2 -39.38 14.81 16.63
N ALA A 3 -38.77 15.77 17.35
CA ALA A 3 -37.45 16.27 17.03
C ALA A 3 -36.42 15.08 17.01
N ARG A 4 -35.66 14.99 15.95
CA ARG A 4 -34.67 13.92 15.77
C ARG A 4 -33.53 14.13 16.75
N THR A 5 -33.18 13.11 17.54
CA THR A 5 -32.02 13.18 18.44
C THR A 5 -30.72 13.36 17.60
N PRO A 6 -29.95 14.45 17.80
CA PRO A 6 -28.73 14.68 17.06
C PRO A 6 -27.69 13.62 17.37
N LEU A 7 -26.77 13.35 16.40
CA LEU A 7 -25.60 12.53 16.65
C LEU A 7 -24.59 13.30 17.49
N PRO A 8 -23.90 12.66 18.44
CA PRO A 8 -22.67 13.20 19.03
C PRO A 8 -21.64 13.53 17.95
N SER A 9 -20.86 14.58 18.16
CA SER A 9 -19.84 15.01 17.21
C SER A 9 -18.85 13.90 16.85
N THR A 10 -18.52 13.03 17.80
CA THR A 10 -17.65 11.86 17.61
C THR A 10 -18.20 10.85 16.62
N LEU A 11 -19.53 10.68 16.55
CA LEU A 11 -20.17 9.77 15.59
C LEU A 11 -20.52 10.47 14.28
N ALA A 12 -20.73 11.78 14.31
CA ALA A 12 -21.05 12.56 13.12
C ALA A 12 -19.83 12.78 12.20
N ALA A 13 -18.61 12.64 12.74
CA ALA A 13 -17.36 12.89 12.02
C ALA A 13 -16.95 11.76 11.08
N GLY A 14 -17.56 10.56 11.17
CA GLY A 14 -17.15 9.42 10.35
C GLY A 14 -18.09 8.23 10.43
N ALA A 15 -17.58 7.06 10.08
CA ALA A 15 -18.33 5.81 10.18
C ALA A 15 -18.28 5.25 11.62
N PHE A 16 -19.38 4.69 12.06
CA PHE A 16 -19.55 4.13 13.41
C PHE A 16 -20.34 2.82 13.38
N THR A 17 -20.14 2.01 14.40
CA THR A 17 -20.87 0.76 14.59
C THR A 17 -22.19 1.00 15.37
N THR A 18 -23.13 0.07 15.24
CA THR A 18 -24.33 0.10 16.08
C THR A 18 -24.00 0.02 17.58
N ALA A 19 -22.92 -0.64 17.95
CA ALA A 19 -22.46 -0.73 19.34
C ALA A 19 -21.99 0.64 19.87
N GLU A 20 -21.22 1.39 19.06
CA GLU A 20 -20.79 2.76 19.40
C GLU A 20 -21.98 3.71 19.53
N LEU A 21 -22.99 3.55 18.66
CA LEU A 21 -24.23 4.30 18.78
C LEU A 21 -24.95 4.05 20.13
N HIS A 22 -25.03 2.78 20.54
CA HIS A 22 -25.62 2.40 21.82
C HIS A 22 -24.80 2.91 23.00
N ALA A 23 -23.47 2.82 22.93
CA ALA A 23 -22.58 3.36 23.96
C ALA A 23 -22.74 4.88 24.14
N ALA A 24 -23.13 5.59 23.06
CA ALA A 24 -23.48 7.01 23.10
C ALA A 24 -24.92 7.29 23.62
N GLY A 25 -25.64 6.28 24.13
CA GLY A 25 -26.97 6.41 24.67
C GLY A 25 -28.09 6.54 23.64
N LEU A 26 -27.82 6.27 22.37
CA LEU A 26 -28.78 6.37 21.29
C LEU A 26 -29.45 5.02 20.98
N PRO A 27 -30.79 4.98 20.75
CA PRO A 27 -31.47 3.74 20.43
C PRO A 27 -31.10 3.24 19.01
N TRP A 28 -31.16 1.94 18.78
CA TRP A 28 -30.84 1.33 17.47
C TRP A 28 -31.70 1.93 16.33
N ARG A 29 -32.95 2.34 16.63
CA ARG A 29 -33.83 2.98 15.65
C ARG A 29 -33.27 4.27 15.06
N ARG A 30 -32.30 4.89 15.72
CA ARG A 30 -31.60 6.07 15.20
C ARG A 30 -30.84 5.74 13.89
N THR A 31 -30.40 4.48 13.70
CA THR A 31 -29.73 4.02 12.46
C THR A 31 -30.66 3.98 11.24
N LEU A 32 -31.99 4.02 11.45
CA LEU A 32 -32.97 4.02 10.37
C LEU A 32 -33.33 5.43 9.89
N ALA A 33 -32.75 6.45 10.47
CA ALA A 33 -33.08 7.83 10.14
C ALA A 33 -32.47 8.22 8.79
N ALA A 34 -33.20 9.05 8.04
CA ALA A 34 -32.85 9.41 6.65
C ALA A 34 -31.54 10.23 6.49
N ASP A 35 -30.96 10.75 7.59
CA ASP A 35 -29.68 11.44 7.62
C ASP A 35 -28.50 10.48 7.84
N LEU A 36 -28.76 9.19 7.90
CA LEU A 36 -27.74 8.15 8.02
C LEU A 36 -27.79 7.18 6.84
N ALA A 37 -26.64 6.86 6.32
CA ALA A 37 -26.47 5.80 5.34
C ALA A 37 -25.85 4.57 6.00
N ARG A 38 -26.21 3.39 5.50
CA ARG A 38 -25.63 2.13 5.95
C ARG A 38 -24.48 1.73 5.02
N ILE A 39 -23.29 1.58 5.56
CA ILE A 39 -22.15 1.02 4.83
C ILE A 39 -22.35 -0.50 4.64
N CYS A 40 -22.61 -1.20 5.75
CA CYS A 40 -22.98 -2.61 5.77
C CYS A 40 -23.80 -2.92 7.02
N ARG A 41 -24.14 -4.17 7.26
CA ARG A 41 -24.88 -4.58 8.46
C ARG A 41 -24.11 -4.27 9.74
N GLY A 42 -24.58 -3.28 10.50
CA GLY A 42 -24.01 -2.86 11.78
C GLY A 42 -22.99 -1.72 11.68
N VAL A 43 -22.74 -1.16 10.48
CA VAL A 43 -21.90 0.03 10.28
C VAL A 43 -22.67 1.10 9.52
N HIS A 44 -22.63 2.32 10.02
CA HIS A 44 -23.38 3.47 9.54
C HIS A 44 -22.48 4.71 9.43
N THR A 45 -22.90 5.68 8.64
CA THR A 45 -22.24 6.99 8.49
C THR A 45 -23.27 8.07 8.23
N ALA A 46 -22.96 9.31 8.61
CA ALA A 46 -23.68 10.49 8.17
C ALA A 46 -23.19 11.02 6.81
N GLY A 47 -22.09 10.46 6.29
CA GLY A 47 -21.50 10.77 5.00
C GLY A 47 -21.87 9.80 3.90
N ILE A 48 -21.02 9.74 2.87
CA ILE A 48 -21.15 8.78 1.77
C ILE A 48 -20.75 7.38 2.27
N PRO A 49 -21.59 6.36 2.06
CA PRO A 49 -21.30 5.02 2.53
C PRO A 49 -20.23 4.37 1.63
N ASP A 50 -18.98 4.32 2.11
CA ASP A 50 -17.87 3.66 1.45
C ASP A 50 -17.11 2.76 2.45
N PRO A 51 -17.15 1.43 2.27
CA PRO A 51 -16.41 0.49 3.13
C PRO A 51 -14.89 0.62 2.97
N CYS A 52 -14.42 1.17 1.85
CA CYS A 52 -12.99 1.34 1.56
C CYS A 52 -12.45 2.69 2.03
N ALA A 53 -13.30 3.65 2.38
CA ALA A 53 -12.86 4.89 3.01
C ALA A 53 -12.20 4.61 4.37
N PRO A 54 -11.21 5.42 4.81
CA PRO A 54 -10.47 5.17 6.05
C PRO A 54 -11.36 4.98 7.28
N ASP A 55 -12.40 5.80 7.44
CA ASP A 55 -13.35 5.71 8.55
C ASP A 55 -14.27 4.49 8.44
N GLY A 56 -14.70 4.14 7.23
CA GLY A 56 -15.47 2.92 6.95
C GLY A 56 -14.66 1.66 7.25
N ALA A 57 -13.41 1.61 6.80
CA ALA A 57 -12.48 0.52 7.08
C ALA A 57 -12.21 0.39 8.59
N ALA A 58 -11.97 1.51 9.29
CA ALA A 58 -11.78 1.52 10.74
C ALA A 58 -13.00 0.96 11.49
N ALA A 59 -14.20 1.41 11.13
CA ALA A 59 -15.45 0.91 11.75
C ALA A 59 -15.66 -0.59 11.48
N LEU A 60 -15.32 -1.06 10.27
CA LEU A 60 -15.40 -2.49 9.92
C LEU A 60 -14.38 -3.33 10.70
N VAL A 61 -13.16 -2.84 10.87
CA VAL A 61 -12.15 -3.50 11.72
C VAL A 61 -12.64 -3.60 13.17
N ARG A 62 -13.17 -2.51 13.74
CA ARG A 62 -13.75 -2.52 15.11
C ARG A 62 -14.93 -3.48 15.24
N LEU A 63 -15.82 -3.53 14.23
CA LEU A 63 -16.97 -4.43 14.24
C LEU A 63 -16.58 -5.90 14.17
N THR A 64 -15.58 -6.22 13.34
CA THR A 64 -15.29 -7.60 12.92
C THR A 64 -14.08 -8.21 13.61
N GLY A 65 -13.17 -7.39 14.12
CA GLY A 65 -11.85 -7.81 14.57
C GLY A 65 -10.93 -8.25 13.43
N GLY A 66 -11.31 -7.98 12.18
CA GLY A 66 -10.51 -8.28 11.00
C GLY A 66 -9.27 -7.40 10.89
N VAL A 67 -8.37 -7.75 9.97
CA VAL A 67 -7.17 -6.99 9.63
C VAL A 67 -7.25 -6.58 8.17
N VAL A 68 -7.10 -5.30 7.87
CA VAL A 68 -7.02 -4.79 6.49
C VAL A 68 -5.84 -5.46 5.78
N SER A 69 -6.07 -6.01 4.59
CA SER A 69 -5.10 -6.89 3.92
C SER A 69 -5.21 -6.83 2.40
N HIS A 70 -4.36 -7.60 1.71
CA HIS A 70 -4.39 -7.76 0.26
C HIS A 70 -4.43 -6.39 -0.47
N VAL A 71 -5.36 -6.21 -1.42
CA VAL A 71 -5.48 -4.97 -2.21
C VAL A 71 -5.75 -3.75 -1.33
N SER A 72 -6.58 -3.87 -0.29
CA SER A 72 -6.86 -2.74 0.59
C SER A 72 -5.65 -2.30 1.40
N ALA A 73 -4.86 -3.24 1.90
CA ALA A 73 -3.59 -2.93 2.55
C ALA A 73 -2.54 -2.43 1.55
N ALA A 74 -2.54 -2.94 0.31
CA ALA A 74 -1.65 -2.46 -0.74
C ALA A 74 -1.90 -0.98 -1.06
N LEU A 75 -3.17 -0.58 -1.20
CA LEU A 75 -3.55 0.83 -1.37
C LEU A 75 -3.15 1.68 -0.17
N TRP A 76 -3.30 1.15 1.05
CA TRP A 76 -2.86 1.83 2.27
C TRP A 76 -1.34 2.03 2.32
N HIS A 77 -0.55 1.03 1.87
CA HIS A 77 0.91 1.12 1.77
C HIS A 77 1.39 1.91 0.53
N GLY A 78 0.49 2.35 -0.35
CA GLY A 78 0.85 3.05 -1.58
C GLY A 78 1.50 2.18 -2.64
N LEU A 79 1.25 0.86 -2.62
CA LEU A 79 1.81 -0.07 -3.60
C LEU A 79 1.23 0.14 -4.99
N PRO A 80 2.04 0.08 -6.05
CA PRO A 80 1.55 0.13 -7.42
C PRO A 80 0.78 -1.13 -7.78
N LEU A 81 -0.46 -0.99 -8.24
CA LEU A 81 -1.33 -2.12 -8.54
C LEU A 81 -1.68 -2.18 -10.04
N PRO A 82 -1.84 -3.38 -10.61
CA PRO A 82 -2.39 -3.49 -11.95
C PRO A 82 -3.80 -2.89 -12.01
N PRO A 83 -4.22 -2.29 -13.15
CA PRO A 83 -5.47 -1.54 -13.29
C PRO A 83 -6.70 -2.27 -12.75
N ARG A 84 -6.77 -3.60 -12.93
CA ARG A 84 -7.88 -4.41 -12.44
C ARG A 84 -7.98 -4.50 -10.90
N LEU A 85 -6.90 -4.25 -10.18
CA LEU A 85 -6.84 -4.28 -8.72
C LEU A 85 -6.83 -2.86 -8.10
N ALA A 86 -6.57 -1.84 -8.89
CA ALA A 86 -6.49 -0.45 -8.41
C ALA A 86 -7.83 0.09 -7.87
N ARG A 87 -8.95 -0.56 -8.19
CA ARG A 87 -10.29 -0.20 -7.69
C ARG A 87 -10.99 -1.47 -7.19
N PRO A 88 -10.74 -1.88 -5.94
CA PRO A 88 -11.35 -3.09 -5.39
C PRO A 88 -12.87 -2.91 -5.24
N ALA A 89 -13.61 -4.00 -5.47
CA ALA A 89 -15.06 -4.04 -5.31
C ALA A 89 -15.51 -3.99 -3.83
N GLY A 90 -14.59 -4.09 -2.89
CA GLY A 90 -14.85 -4.06 -1.45
C GLY A 90 -13.58 -4.04 -0.62
N LEU A 91 -13.75 -3.85 0.67
CA LEU A 91 -12.66 -3.85 1.65
C LEU A 91 -12.16 -5.29 1.89
N HIS A 92 -10.88 -5.53 1.65
CA HIS A 92 -10.25 -6.82 1.93
C HIS A 92 -9.85 -6.92 3.39
N LEU A 93 -10.46 -7.86 4.11
CA LEU A 93 -10.16 -8.16 5.50
C LEU A 93 -9.65 -9.59 5.65
N THR A 94 -8.56 -9.77 6.37
CA THR A 94 -8.06 -11.08 6.79
C THR A 94 -8.48 -11.36 8.22
N PHE A 95 -8.99 -12.56 8.43
CA PHE A 95 -9.34 -13.13 9.73
C PHE A 95 -8.40 -14.28 10.06
N ASP A 96 -7.86 -14.28 11.28
CA ASP A 96 -7.02 -15.39 11.71
C ASP A 96 -7.84 -16.68 11.78
N ARG A 97 -7.30 -17.77 11.22
CA ARG A 97 -7.97 -19.05 11.13
C ARG A 97 -8.23 -19.70 12.49
N SER A 98 -7.44 -19.35 13.49
CA SER A 98 -7.57 -19.86 14.86
C SER A 98 -8.69 -19.17 15.65
N ALA A 99 -9.10 -17.97 15.25
CA ALA A 99 -10.15 -17.24 15.93
C ALA A 99 -11.55 -17.81 15.59
N ARG A 100 -12.35 -18.04 16.63
CA ARG A 100 -13.63 -18.79 16.53
C ARG A 100 -14.82 -17.98 16.04
N THR A 101 -14.76 -16.63 16.12
CA THR A 101 -15.93 -15.80 15.86
C THR A 101 -15.57 -14.62 14.95
N HIS A 102 -15.89 -14.76 13.66
CA HIS A 102 -15.77 -13.64 12.73
C HIS A 102 -17.02 -13.54 11.87
N ARG A 103 -17.57 -12.34 11.77
CA ARG A 103 -18.52 -11.99 10.71
C ARG A 103 -17.73 -11.85 9.40
N THR A 104 -17.93 -12.79 8.50
CA THR A 104 -17.23 -12.84 7.21
C THR A 104 -18.13 -12.56 6.01
N ASP A 105 -19.43 -12.44 6.23
CA ASP A 105 -20.50 -12.25 5.24
C ASP A 105 -21.10 -10.84 5.30
N LEU A 106 -20.26 -9.83 5.14
CA LEU A 106 -20.67 -8.44 5.11
C LEU A 106 -20.60 -7.90 3.68
N ASP A 107 -21.67 -7.18 3.30
CA ASP A 107 -21.70 -6.47 2.01
C ASP A 107 -20.50 -5.51 1.92
N GLY A 108 -19.84 -5.48 0.75
CA GLY A 108 -18.68 -4.62 0.53
C GLY A 108 -17.39 -5.08 1.24
N VAL A 109 -17.37 -6.30 1.81
CA VAL A 109 -16.18 -6.91 2.42
C VAL A 109 -15.77 -8.17 1.68
N VAL A 110 -14.50 -8.25 1.30
CA VAL A 110 -13.86 -9.46 0.76
C VAL A 110 -13.08 -10.13 1.89
N SER A 111 -13.59 -11.28 2.34
CA SER A 111 -13.05 -11.97 3.52
C SER A 111 -12.00 -13.00 3.14
N HIS A 112 -10.86 -12.97 3.83
CA HIS A 112 -9.79 -13.95 3.72
C HIS A 112 -9.59 -14.66 5.07
N ARG A 113 -9.45 -15.99 5.06
CA ARG A 113 -9.22 -16.80 6.28
C ARG A 113 -7.90 -17.53 6.17
N VAL A 114 -6.93 -17.08 6.94
CA VAL A 114 -5.57 -17.62 6.92
C VAL A 114 -4.97 -17.55 8.31
N ARG A 115 -3.91 -18.33 8.56
CA ARG A 115 -3.08 -18.11 9.74
C ARG A 115 -2.35 -16.78 9.60
N LEU A 116 -2.61 -15.85 10.52
CA LEU A 116 -2.05 -14.52 10.53
C LEU A 116 -1.30 -14.29 11.86
N PRO A 117 0.03 -14.47 11.87
CA PRO A 117 0.85 -14.17 13.04
C PRO A 117 0.76 -12.69 13.42
N SER A 118 0.87 -12.38 14.71
CA SER A 118 0.74 -11.01 15.23
C SER A 118 1.81 -10.06 14.69
N ASP A 119 3.02 -10.55 14.46
CA ASP A 119 4.13 -9.79 13.88
C ASP A 119 3.95 -9.48 12.38
N HIS A 120 2.93 -10.04 11.74
CA HIS A 120 2.49 -9.66 10.39
C HIS A 120 1.38 -8.60 10.40
N VAL A 121 1.06 -8.00 11.55
CA VAL A 121 0.00 -7.01 11.72
C VAL A 121 0.57 -5.74 12.33
N LEU A 122 0.23 -4.60 11.74
CA LEU A 122 0.44 -3.28 12.30
C LEU A 122 -0.83 -2.87 13.02
N GLU A 123 -0.71 -2.41 14.25
CA GLU A 123 -1.79 -1.76 14.99
C GLU A 123 -1.58 -0.25 14.95
N LEU A 124 -2.57 0.48 14.47
CA LEU A 124 -2.52 1.92 14.34
C LEU A 124 -3.11 2.59 15.59
N PRO A 125 -2.74 3.86 15.88
CA PRO A 125 -3.22 4.56 17.07
C PRO A 125 -4.75 4.69 17.18
N ASP A 126 -5.45 4.67 16.05
CA ASP A 126 -6.92 4.72 15.95
C ASP A 126 -7.58 3.35 16.11
N GLY A 127 -6.82 2.31 16.43
CA GLY A 127 -7.28 0.93 16.59
C GLY A 127 -7.47 0.18 15.27
N GLN A 128 -7.13 0.78 14.13
CA GLN A 128 -7.08 0.04 12.88
C GLN A 128 -5.95 -0.98 12.90
N ARG A 129 -6.18 -2.09 12.20
CA ARG A 129 -5.21 -3.18 12.05
C ARG A 129 -5.00 -3.44 10.57
N VAL A 130 -3.74 -3.40 10.13
CA VAL A 130 -3.34 -3.57 8.73
C VAL A 130 -2.23 -4.61 8.66
N THR A 131 -2.17 -5.42 7.62
CA THR A 131 -1.02 -6.31 7.39
C THR A 131 0.25 -5.49 7.14
N THR A 132 1.41 -5.97 7.65
CA THR A 132 2.71 -5.34 7.36
C THR A 132 2.94 -5.27 5.85
N ALA A 133 3.80 -4.36 5.41
CA ALA A 133 4.09 -4.17 3.99
C ALA A 133 4.62 -5.45 3.33
N ALA A 134 5.56 -6.13 3.97
CA ALA A 134 6.09 -7.41 3.49
C ALA A 134 5.01 -8.50 3.41
N ARG A 135 4.09 -8.55 4.40
CA ARG A 135 2.98 -9.48 4.37
C ARG A 135 1.98 -9.13 3.27
N THR A 136 1.67 -7.87 3.09
CA THR A 136 0.78 -7.38 2.02
C THR A 136 1.31 -7.75 0.65
N TRP A 137 2.62 -7.56 0.42
CA TRP A 137 3.30 -7.97 -0.80
C TRP A 137 3.10 -9.47 -1.09
N PHE A 138 3.28 -10.33 -0.08
CA PHE A 138 3.03 -11.76 -0.23
C PHE A 138 1.56 -12.08 -0.52
N ASP A 139 0.61 -11.42 0.16
CA ASP A 139 -0.82 -11.64 -0.06
C ASP A 139 -1.25 -11.24 -1.48
N LEU A 140 -0.66 -10.19 -2.06
CA LEU A 140 -0.87 -9.81 -3.47
C LEU A 140 -0.43 -10.90 -4.44
N ALA A 141 0.63 -11.64 -4.15
CA ALA A 141 1.09 -12.74 -5.00
C ALA A 141 0.01 -13.82 -5.21
N GLY A 142 -0.90 -13.99 -4.25
CA GLY A 142 -2.05 -14.89 -4.37
C GLY A 142 -3.20 -14.37 -5.24
N MET A 143 -3.19 -13.07 -5.55
CA MET A 143 -4.22 -12.39 -6.34
C MET A 143 -3.78 -12.06 -7.77
N LEU A 144 -2.48 -12.00 -8.01
CA LEU A 144 -1.90 -11.71 -9.31
C LEU A 144 -1.89 -12.95 -10.20
N ARG A 145 -2.04 -12.72 -11.50
CA ARG A 145 -1.89 -13.76 -12.53
C ARG A 145 -0.41 -13.97 -12.84
N PRO A 146 0.00 -15.15 -13.35
CA PRO A 146 1.42 -15.40 -13.66
C PRO A 146 2.08 -14.36 -14.56
N HIS A 147 1.36 -13.81 -15.54
CA HIS A 147 1.85 -12.77 -16.44
C HIS A 147 1.87 -11.36 -15.82
N GLU A 148 1.35 -11.19 -14.62
CA GLU A 148 1.39 -9.94 -13.86
C GLU A 148 2.53 -9.91 -12.84
N VAL A 149 3.49 -10.85 -12.93
CA VAL A 149 4.62 -10.95 -12.00
C VAL A 149 5.43 -9.64 -11.92
N ASP A 150 5.51 -8.88 -13.03
CA ASP A 150 6.21 -7.60 -13.06
C ASP A 150 5.65 -6.58 -12.10
N TRP A 151 4.33 -6.60 -11.88
CA TRP A 151 3.71 -5.76 -10.85
C TRP A 151 4.17 -6.15 -9.45
N LEU A 152 4.29 -7.44 -9.16
CA LEU A 152 4.78 -7.91 -7.86
C LEU A 152 6.25 -7.58 -7.64
N ILE A 153 7.06 -7.60 -8.73
CA ILE A 153 8.46 -7.13 -8.69
C ILE A 153 8.49 -5.63 -8.42
N ALA A 154 7.66 -4.83 -9.11
CA ALA A 154 7.56 -3.39 -8.91
C ALA A 154 7.06 -3.05 -7.49
N ASP A 155 6.13 -3.83 -6.93
CA ASP A 155 5.71 -3.72 -5.52
C ASP A 155 6.90 -3.97 -4.58
N GLY A 156 7.70 -5.01 -4.86
CA GLY A 156 8.89 -5.33 -4.08
C GLY A 156 9.94 -4.23 -4.16
N ASP A 157 10.27 -3.75 -5.35
CA ASP A 157 11.20 -2.63 -5.58
C ASP A 157 10.72 -1.37 -4.83
N HIS A 158 9.41 -1.07 -4.91
CA HIS A 158 8.81 0.05 -4.20
C HIS A 158 8.98 -0.05 -2.67
N LEU A 159 8.84 -1.24 -2.11
CA LEU A 159 8.96 -1.45 -0.66
C LEU A 159 10.38 -1.35 -0.15
N VAL A 160 11.35 -1.87 -0.93
CA VAL A 160 12.75 -1.93 -0.51
C VAL A 160 13.55 -0.67 -0.86
N ARG A 161 12.98 0.25 -1.63
CA ARG A 161 13.64 1.52 -1.95
C ARG A 161 13.62 2.47 -0.76
N PRO A 162 14.71 3.17 -0.47
CA PRO A 162 14.70 4.34 0.40
C PRO A 162 13.97 5.51 -0.28
N PRO A 163 12.79 5.92 0.17
CA PRO A 163 12.02 6.99 -0.50
C PRO A 163 12.68 8.35 -0.32
N TRP A 164 12.56 9.22 -1.34
CA TRP A 164 12.98 10.62 -1.23
C TRP A 164 12.09 11.40 -0.28
N THR A 165 12.71 12.20 0.59
CA THR A 165 12.06 13.16 1.48
C THR A 165 12.71 14.54 1.30
N PRO A 166 12.12 15.61 1.82
CA PRO A 166 12.77 16.93 1.80
C PRO A 166 14.16 16.98 2.46
N THR A 167 14.43 16.04 3.36
CA THR A 167 15.69 15.93 4.12
C THR A 167 16.64 14.86 3.58
N GLY A 168 16.32 14.21 2.46
CA GLY A 168 17.11 13.14 1.86
C GLY A 168 16.35 11.83 1.72
N ARG A 169 17.05 10.71 1.63
CA ARG A 169 16.45 9.37 1.58
C ARG A 169 16.05 8.93 3.00
N ALA A 170 14.81 8.47 3.16
CA ALA A 170 14.33 7.84 4.38
C ALA A 170 14.60 6.33 4.35
N ASP A 171 14.35 5.65 5.51
CA ASP A 171 14.40 4.20 5.56
C ASP A 171 13.33 3.57 4.65
N PRO A 172 13.61 2.42 4.03
CA PRO A 172 12.65 1.70 3.21
C PRO A 172 11.47 1.22 4.06
N VAL A 173 10.32 1.03 3.43
CA VAL A 173 9.09 0.54 4.11
C VAL A 173 9.26 -0.91 4.54
N ALA A 174 9.99 -1.70 3.76
CA ALA A 174 10.41 -3.06 4.10
C ALA A 174 11.79 -3.34 3.50
N THR A 175 12.46 -4.36 4.03
CA THR A 175 13.74 -4.86 3.53
C THR A 175 13.55 -6.13 2.70
N VAL A 176 14.52 -6.47 1.86
CA VAL A 176 14.55 -7.75 1.13
C VAL A 176 14.54 -8.93 2.11
N SER A 177 15.17 -8.79 3.28
CA SER A 177 15.14 -9.80 4.35
C SER A 177 13.73 -10.03 4.86
N GLU A 178 12.98 -8.99 5.18
CA GLU A 178 11.59 -9.09 5.65
C GLU A 178 10.68 -9.74 4.59
N LEU A 179 10.85 -9.41 3.30
CA LEU A 179 10.13 -10.09 2.21
C LEU A 179 10.47 -11.59 2.17
N SER A 180 11.75 -11.93 2.30
CA SER A 180 12.23 -13.32 2.32
C SER A 180 11.71 -14.10 3.52
N GLU A 181 11.69 -13.50 4.70
CA GLU A 181 11.17 -14.09 5.94
C GLU A 181 9.68 -14.40 5.85
N VAL A 182 8.88 -13.46 5.36
CA VAL A 182 7.46 -13.68 5.11
C VAL A 182 7.24 -14.81 4.12
N LEU A 183 8.00 -14.84 3.02
CA LEU A 183 7.96 -15.91 2.02
C LEU A 183 8.31 -17.27 2.62
N ALA A 184 9.33 -17.35 3.46
CA ALA A 184 9.75 -18.58 4.13
C ALA A 184 8.67 -19.12 5.09
N ARG A 185 7.97 -18.23 5.79
CA ARG A 185 6.87 -18.59 6.73
C ARG A 185 5.55 -18.92 6.04
N CYS A 186 5.38 -18.49 4.79
CA CYS A 186 4.16 -18.70 4.00
C CYS A 186 4.27 -19.87 3.00
N ARG A 187 5.13 -20.86 3.26
CA ARG A 187 5.30 -22.06 2.41
C ARG A 187 3.97 -22.77 2.20
N GLY A 188 3.73 -23.24 0.98
CA GLY A 188 2.53 -23.97 0.60
C GLY A 188 1.26 -23.13 0.43
N ARG A 189 1.34 -21.81 0.57
CA ARG A 189 0.19 -20.91 0.36
C ARG A 189 0.04 -20.53 -1.13
N PRO A 190 -1.18 -20.16 -1.56
CA PRO A 190 -1.39 -19.57 -2.89
C PRO A 190 -0.43 -18.40 -3.12
N GLY A 191 0.11 -18.29 -4.34
CA GLY A 191 1.03 -17.22 -4.72
C GLY A 191 2.50 -17.47 -4.34
N VAL A 192 2.86 -18.46 -3.53
CA VAL A 192 4.24 -18.67 -3.06
C VAL A 192 5.26 -18.85 -4.21
N ARG A 193 4.86 -19.47 -5.32
CA ARG A 193 5.73 -19.61 -6.51
C ARG A 193 5.96 -18.28 -7.20
N LEU A 194 4.90 -17.49 -7.34
CA LEU A 194 4.98 -16.16 -7.94
C LEU A 194 5.81 -15.22 -7.07
N ALA A 195 5.58 -15.22 -5.74
CA ALA A 195 6.36 -14.43 -4.79
C ALA A 195 7.85 -14.81 -4.81
N ARG A 196 8.19 -16.10 -4.93
CA ARG A 196 9.59 -16.54 -5.04
C ARG A 196 10.24 -16.06 -6.33
N ALA A 197 9.53 -16.15 -7.45
CA ALA A 197 10.02 -15.65 -8.74
C ALA A 197 10.21 -14.13 -8.69
N ALA A 198 9.24 -13.40 -8.13
CA ALA A 198 9.33 -11.95 -8.01
C ALA A 198 10.49 -11.53 -7.09
N LEU A 199 10.67 -12.19 -5.93
CA LEU A 199 11.73 -11.82 -4.97
C LEU A 199 13.14 -11.96 -5.57
N ALA A 200 13.36 -12.91 -6.46
CA ALA A 200 14.63 -13.07 -7.14
C ALA A 200 15.00 -11.87 -8.03
N GLU A 201 13.97 -11.16 -8.51
CA GLU A 201 14.10 -10.01 -9.42
C GLU A 201 13.94 -8.65 -8.72
N VAL A 202 13.61 -8.63 -7.42
CA VAL A 202 13.49 -7.38 -6.62
C VAL A 202 14.88 -6.72 -6.49
N ARG A 203 14.93 -5.41 -6.73
CA ARG A 203 16.16 -4.59 -6.62
C ARG A 203 15.90 -3.32 -5.83
N VAL A 204 16.89 -2.91 -5.07
CA VAL A 204 16.91 -1.60 -4.41
C VAL A 204 17.32 -0.55 -5.42
N GLY A 205 16.58 0.55 -5.52
CA GLY A 205 16.95 1.71 -6.34
C GLY A 205 15.98 2.08 -7.46
N ALA A 206 14.99 1.24 -7.79
CA ALA A 206 13.92 1.66 -8.69
C ALA A 206 12.96 2.60 -7.96
N ASP A 207 12.86 3.84 -8.42
CA ASP A 207 12.01 4.86 -7.78
C ASP A 207 10.56 4.82 -8.29
N SER A 208 10.29 4.12 -9.38
CA SER A 208 8.96 4.02 -9.98
C SER A 208 8.70 2.68 -10.69
N PRO A 209 7.43 2.24 -10.84
CA PRO A 209 7.10 1.04 -11.60
C PRO A 209 7.59 1.04 -13.06
N PRO A 210 7.53 2.16 -13.82
CA PRO A 210 8.09 2.21 -15.17
C PRO A 210 9.57 1.87 -15.23
N GLU A 211 10.37 2.28 -14.25
CA GLU A 211 11.79 1.92 -14.15
C GLU A 211 11.99 0.42 -13.98
N THR A 212 11.22 -0.20 -13.06
CA THR A 212 11.21 -1.67 -12.91
C THR A 212 10.82 -2.36 -14.21
N PHE A 213 9.75 -1.92 -14.87
CA PHE A 213 9.29 -2.54 -16.12
C PHE A 213 10.32 -2.39 -17.25
N LEU A 214 10.99 -1.23 -17.37
CA LEU A 214 12.05 -1.02 -18.34
C LEU A 214 13.26 -1.92 -18.05
N ARG A 215 13.69 -2.01 -16.79
CA ARG A 215 14.77 -2.92 -16.38
C ARG A 215 14.48 -4.36 -16.80
N LEU A 216 13.29 -4.85 -16.46
CA LEU A 216 12.86 -6.21 -16.80
C LEU A 216 12.76 -6.43 -18.31
N ALA A 217 12.28 -5.45 -19.06
CA ALA A 217 12.19 -5.53 -20.53
C ALA A 217 13.59 -5.62 -21.17
N LEU A 218 14.56 -4.84 -20.68
CA LEU A 218 15.93 -4.88 -21.16
C LEU A 218 16.59 -6.25 -20.92
N ILE A 219 16.43 -6.79 -19.71
CA ILE A 219 16.95 -8.14 -19.36
C ILE A 219 16.32 -9.21 -20.26
N ARG A 220 15.01 -9.19 -20.46
CA ARG A 220 14.30 -10.14 -21.32
C ARG A 220 14.64 -10.01 -22.79
N ALA A 221 15.07 -8.83 -23.22
CA ALA A 221 15.61 -8.61 -24.56
C ALA A 221 17.06 -9.14 -24.73
N GLY A 222 17.64 -9.77 -23.70
CA GLY A 222 18.98 -10.32 -23.73
C GLY A 222 20.10 -9.31 -23.46
N LEU A 223 19.73 -8.09 -23.03
CA LEU A 223 20.72 -7.10 -22.59
C LEU A 223 21.17 -7.41 -21.16
N PRO A 224 22.39 -7.03 -20.77
CA PRO A 224 22.82 -7.09 -19.38
C PRO A 224 21.86 -6.33 -18.47
N GLU A 225 21.77 -6.70 -17.20
CA GLU A 225 21.00 -5.95 -16.23
C GLU A 225 21.57 -4.53 -16.08
N PRO A 226 20.78 -3.47 -16.29
CA PRO A 226 21.24 -2.10 -16.08
C PRO A 226 21.42 -1.82 -14.59
N GLU A 227 22.38 -0.98 -14.25
CA GLU A 227 22.52 -0.42 -12.92
C GLU A 227 21.41 0.63 -12.67
N LEU A 228 20.93 0.69 -11.42
CA LEU A 228 19.93 1.66 -10.98
C LEU A 228 20.60 2.89 -10.37
N GLN A 229 20.01 4.06 -10.55
CA GLN A 229 20.44 5.34 -9.95
C GLN A 229 21.92 5.63 -10.23
N VAL A 230 22.29 5.68 -11.50
CA VAL A 230 23.68 5.86 -11.95
C VAL A 230 24.02 7.33 -12.07
N ALA A 231 25.03 7.81 -11.33
CA ALA A 231 25.59 9.14 -11.54
C ALA A 231 26.29 9.21 -12.90
N VAL A 232 26.02 10.26 -13.69
CA VAL A 232 26.62 10.47 -15.01
C VAL A 232 28.12 10.67 -14.87
N ASP A 233 28.56 11.45 -13.89
CA ASP A 233 29.96 11.57 -13.47
C ASP A 233 30.09 11.18 -12.00
N PRO A 234 30.65 10.00 -11.68
CA PRO A 234 30.84 9.57 -10.30
C PRO A 234 31.81 10.43 -9.49
N ALA A 235 32.65 11.22 -10.13
CA ALA A 235 33.62 12.10 -9.47
C ALA A 235 32.99 13.43 -9.02
N ASP A 236 31.85 13.82 -9.59
CA ASP A 236 31.12 15.02 -9.25
C ASP A 236 29.92 14.71 -8.35
N PRO A 237 29.93 15.10 -7.05
CA PRO A 237 28.78 14.91 -6.17
C PRO A 237 27.49 15.63 -6.62
N ALA A 238 27.61 16.62 -7.50
CA ALA A 238 26.48 17.35 -8.08
C ALA A 238 26.03 16.77 -9.42
N SER A 239 26.64 15.67 -9.86
CA SER A 239 26.32 15.03 -11.13
C SER A 239 24.86 14.61 -11.19
N PRO A 240 24.19 14.80 -12.33
CA PRO A 240 22.87 14.21 -12.55
C PRO A 240 22.91 12.69 -12.37
N VAL A 241 21.84 12.16 -11.80
CA VAL A 241 21.61 10.71 -11.66
C VAL A 241 20.58 10.29 -12.70
N VAL A 242 20.87 9.23 -13.44
CA VAL A 242 19.93 8.58 -14.35
C VAL A 242 19.35 7.34 -13.69
N ASP A 243 18.08 7.08 -13.95
CA ASP A 243 17.35 5.98 -13.29
C ASP A 243 17.94 4.61 -13.65
N LEU A 244 18.36 4.42 -14.91
CA LEU A 244 18.99 3.20 -15.42
C LEU A 244 20.19 3.54 -16.30
N GLY A 245 21.28 2.81 -16.14
CA GLY A 245 22.49 3.02 -16.93
C GLY A 245 23.39 1.81 -16.99
N TYR A 246 24.37 1.86 -17.90
CA TYR A 246 25.44 0.86 -18.03
C TYR A 246 26.79 1.55 -17.86
N ARG A 247 27.44 1.36 -16.72
CA ARG A 247 28.82 1.88 -16.51
C ARG A 247 29.83 1.10 -17.30
N GLY A 248 30.82 1.82 -17.82
CA GLY A 248 31.99 1.21 -18.46
C GLY A 248 31.77 0.59 -19.85
N ARG A 249 30.62 0.72 -20.46
CA ARG A 249 30.42 0.43 -21.86
C ARG A 249 30.60 1.71 -22.67
N ALA A 250 31.80 1.88 -23.23
CA ALA A 250 32.00 2.83 -24.32
C ALA A 250 31.01 2.46 -25.43
N TRP A 251 30.04 3.34 -25.71
CA TRP A 251 29.20 3.20 -26.89
C TRP A 251 30.12 3.24 -28.09
N PRO A 252 30.08 2.29 -29.03
CA PRO A 252 30.94 2.35 -30.21
C PRO A 252 30.68 3.66 -30.93
N SER A 253 31.69 4.51 -31.00
CA SER A 253 31.66 5.86 -31.58
C SER A 253 31.62 5.84 -33.11
N SER A 254 30.83 4.98 -33.71
CA SER A 254 30.68 4.91 -35.15
C SER A 254 29.24 4.62 -35.54
N THR A 255 28.42 5.60 -35.37
CA THR A 255 27.26 5.80 -36.24
C THR A 255 26.70 7.19 -35.93
N THR A 256 26.62 8.02 -36.94
CA THR A 256 25.94 9.30 -36.93
C THR A 256 24.46 9.06 -36.56
N ALA A 257 24.20 9.04 -35.25
CA ALA A 257 22.83 9.04 -34.78
C ALA A 257 22.25 10.46 -34.93
N PRO A 258 21.08 10.66 -35.51
CA PRO A 258 20.45 11.96 -35.54
C PRO A 258 20.26 12.47 -34.12
N ALA A 259 20.65 13.74 -33.88
CA ALA A 259 20.66 14.40 -32.59
C ALA A 259 19.24 14.70 -32.04
N THR A 260 18.46 13.67 -31.76
CA THR A 260 17.10 13.81 -31.23
C THR A 260 16.78 12.97 -30.01
N ALA A 261 17.79 12.44 -29.33
CA ALA A 261 17.60 11.87 -28.01
C ALA A 261 18.24 12.76 -26.93
N ARG A 262 17.87 14.02 -26.88
CA ARG A 262 18.00 14.81 -25.67
C ARG A 262 16.87 14.40 -24.74
N LEU A 263 17.06 13.38 -23.93
CA LEU A 263 16.31 13.23 -22.71
C LEU A 263 16.64 14.44 -21.84
N SER A 264 15.79 15.45 -21.91
CA SER A 264 15.91 16.61 -21.04
C SER A 264 15.78 16.14 -19.60
N SER A 265 16.88 16.22 -18.84
CA SER A 265 16.86 16.24 -17.40
C SER A 265 16.02 17.47 -16.99
N ARG A 266 14.72 17.31 -16.90
CA ARG A 266 13.91 18.31 -16.23
C ARG A 266 14.18 18.15 -14.74
N ARG A 267 14.99 19.06 -14.18
CA ARG A 267 14.92 19.37 -12.76
C ARG A 267 13.44 19.49 -12.44
N GLY A 268 13.01 18.70 -11.43
CA GLY A 268 11.62 18.61 -11.04
C GLY A 268 11.03 19.97 -10.71
N THR A 269 10.25 20.49 -11.62
CA THR A 269 9.07 21.22 -11.25
C THR A 269 8.09 20.16 -10.77
N PRO A 270 7.47 20.30 -9.61
CA PRO A 270 6.45 19.34 -9.20
C PRO A 270 5.36 19.40 -10.29
N VAL A 271 5.26 18.32 -11.06
CA VAL A 271 4.09 18.10 -11.90
C VAL A 271 2.95 18.00 -10.91
N GLY A 272 2.17 19.09 -10.85
CA GLY A 272 0.93 19.09 -10.12
C GLY A 272 0.12 17.90 -10.58
N THR A 273 0.03 16.89 -9.73
CA THR A 273 -1.00 15.90 -9.80
C THR A 273 -2.31 16.70 -9.87
N ARG A 274 -2.96 16.69 -11.03
CA ARG A 274 -4.38 17.00 -11.09
C ARG A 274 -5.07 15.93 -10.27
N THR A 275 -5.10 16.13 -8.96
CA THR A 275 -6.09 15.53 -8.11
C THR A 275 -7.43 16.02 -8.63
N ALA A 276 -8.24 15.07 -9.13
CA ALA A 276 -9.66 15.33 -9.20
C ALA A 276 -10.08 15.67 -7.77
N SER A 277 -10.27 16.97 -7.52
CA SER A 277 -10.74 17.49 -6.27
C SER A 277 -12.18 17.08 -6.09
N ASN A 278 -12.41 15.99 -5.38
CA ASN A 278 -13.57 15.94 -4.51
C ASN A 278 -13.15 16.69 -3.23
N GLY A 279 -13.82 17.82 -2.98
CA GLY A 279 -13.46 18.74 -1.92
C GLY A 279 -13.45 18.06 -0.55
N ASN A 280 -12.28 17.88 -0.06
CA ASN A 280 -11.79 17.97 1.31
C ASN A 280 -10.38 17.41 1.30
N GLY A 281 -9.44 18.28 0.94
CA GLY A 281 -8.03 17.92 0.85
C GLY A 281 -7.42 17.69 2.23
N ARG A 282 -6.91 16.49 2.42
CA ARG A 282 -5.66 16.24 3.15
C ARG A 282 -5.05 14.96 2.60
N PRO A 283 -3.78 14.95 2.15
CA PRO A 283 -3.07 13.72 1.86
C PRO A 283 -2.84 13.00 3.19
N CYS A 284 -3.17 11.72 3.24
CA CYS A 284 -2.79 10.84 4.34
C CYS A 284 -1.26 10.70 4.33
N ALA A 285 -0.58 11.40 5.24
CA ALA A 285 0.81 11.15 5.54
C ALA A 285 0.89 9.86 6.36
N ALA A 286 1.69 8.91 5.90
CA ALA A 286 2.07 7.76 6.72
C ALA A 286 2.71 8.27 8.02
N PRO A 287 2.31 7.74 9.19
CA PRO A 287 2.94 8.12 10.44
C PRO A 287 4.38 7.62 10.44
N GLY A 288 5.34 8.56 10.57
CA GLY A 288 6.73 8.25 10.75
C GLY A 288 6.91 7.36 11.98
N ARG A 289 7.69 6.29 11.86
CA ARG A 289 8.12 5.47 13.00
C ARG A 289 8.92 6.36 13.94
N THR A 290 8.37 6.68 15.11
CA THR A 290 9.16 7.18 16.23
C THR A 290 9.96 6.01 16.78
N SER A 291 11.27 6.03 16.52
CA SER A 291 12.23 5.17 17.21
C SER A 291 12.26 5.58 18.68
N ALA A 292 11.71 4.76 19.56
CA ALA A 292 11.90 4.85 20.97
C ALA A 292 13.34 4.39 21.30
N LEU A 293 14.27 5.35 21.40
CA LEU A 293 15.56 5.12 22.06
C LEU A 293 15.29 5.02 23.55
N GLY A 294 15.34 3.80 24.07
CA GLY A 294 15.42 3.54 25.49
C GLY A 294 16.75 4.03 26.05
N SER A 295 16.74 5.10 26.83
CA SER A 295 17.83 5.45 27.71
C SER A 295 17.71 4.64 28.99
N GLY A 296 18.50 3.58 29.12
CA GLY A 296 18.82 3.00 30.42
C GLY A 296 19.87 3.88 31.11
N GLY A 297 19.63 4.23 32.35
CA GLY A 297 20.54 4.93 33.23
C GLY A 297 20.29 4.53 34.66
N SER A 298 21.33 3.87 35.25
CA SER A 298 21.65 3.67 36.66
C SER A 298 20.67 2.93 37.52
#